data_3b75ae3c1f0a4d339a744930edaa8963
#
_entry.id   3b75ae3c1f0a4d339a744930edaa8963
#
_cell.length_a   1.000
_cell.length_b   1.000
_cell.length_c   1.000
_cell.angle_alpha   90.00
_cell.angle_beta   90.00
_cell.angle_gamma   90.00
#
_symmetry.space_group_name_H-M   'P 1'
#
loop_
_entity.id
_entity.type
_entity.pdbx_description
1 polymer ?
#
loop_
_entity_poly.entity_id
_entity_poly.type
_entity_poly.pdbx_seq_one_letter_code
_entity_poly.pdbx_strand_id
1 'polypeptide(L)'
;MKKLIYSFLFLLCSVFALQAESMVVATYNLRNANAGDSTNGNGWGQRYPYIAQLIQFHGFDIFGTQEGKYQQLQDLKNAMPGYDYIGVGRDDGKQAGEHSAIFYRKEKFEVLDHGDFWLSTITDRPNKGWDAVLPRICTWGKFRDKQTGFTFLFFNLHMDHIGVQARAEILSTS
;
A
#
# COMPACT_ATOMS: atom_id res chain seq x y z
N MET A 1 -33.44 45.01 -13.23
CA MET A 1 -33.11 43.76 -13.97
C MET A 1 -31.62 43.44 -13.95
N LYS A 2 -30.68 44.33 -14.20
CA LYS A 2 -29.23 44.01 -14.21
C LYS A 2 -28.69 43.47 -12.87
N LYS A 3 -29.13 43.98 -11.71
CA LYS A 3 -28.71 43.52 -10.38
C LYS A 3 -29.17 42.09 -10.05
N LEU A 4 -30.33 41.66 -10.59
CA LEU A 4 -30.82 40.28 -10.40
C LEU A 4 -30.01 39.25 -11.19
N ILE A 5 -29.51 39.64 -12.37
CA ILE A 5 -28.71 38.79 -13.24
C ILE A 5 -27.33 38.51 -12.59
N TYR A 6 -26.70 39.51 -11.95
CA TYR A 6 -25.42 39.32 -11.26
C TYR A 6 -25.55 38.44 -10.00
N SER A 7 -26.66 38.53 -9.25
CA SER A 7 -26.92 37.66 -8.10
C SER A 7 -27.14 36.20 -8.53
N PHE A 8 -27.79 35.97 -9.67
CA PHE A 8 -28.00 34.63 -10.21
C PHE A 8 -26.71 34.00 -10.75
N LEU A 9 -25.85 34.81 -11.37
CA LEU A 9 -24.53 34.37 -11.85
C LEU A 9 -23.59 34.00 -10.68
N PHE A 10 -23.65 34.77 -9.58
CA PHE A 10 -22.84 34.47 -8.37
C PHE A 10 -23.32 33.20 -7.67
N LEU A 11 -24.62 32.92 -7.66
CA LEU A 11 -25.18 31.68 -7.11
C LEU A 11 -24.83 30.45 -7.95
N LEU A 12 -24.74 30.61 -9.29
CA LEU A 12 -24.33 29.51 -10.19
C LEU A 12 -22.85 29.13 -10.02
N CYS A 13 -21.98 30.12 -9.73
CA CYS A 13 -20.55 29.85 -9.47
C CYS A 13 -20.29 29.14 -8.13
N SER A 14 -21.20 29.31 -7.15
CA SER A 14 -21.03 28.69 -5.84
C SER A 14 -21.44 27.18 -5.78
N VAL A 15 -22.10 26.67 -6.80
CA VAL A 15 -22.56 25.25 -6.86
C VAL A 15 -21.49 24.31 -7.43
N PHE A 16 -20.39 24.85 -8.00
CA PHE A 16 -19.31 24.02 -8.56
C PHE A 16 -18.19 23.64 -7.58
N ALA A 17 -18.30 24.02 -6.33
CA ALA A 17 -17.27 23.72 -5.35
C ALA A 17 -17.84 22.84 -4.24
N LEU A 18 -17.61 21.56 -4.31
CA LEU A 18 -17.46 20.60 -3.21
C LEU A 18 -17.89 19.19 -3.66
N GLN A 19 -17.23 18.68 -4.67
CA GLN A 19 -17.20 17.23 -4.79
C GLN A 19 -16.05 16.76 -3.89
N ALA A 20 -16.39 16.23 -2.70
CA ALA A 20 -15.42 15.54 -1.88
C ALA A 20 -14.95 14.32 -2.66
N GLU A 21 -13.69 14.32 -3.08
CA GLU A 21 -13.12 13.17 -3.75
C GLU A 21 -12.91 12.05 -2.73
N SER A 22 -13.48 10.89 -2.99
CA SER A 22 -13.29 9.72 -2.15
C SER A 22 -11.98 9.02 -2.52
N MET A 23 -11.27 8.52 -1.51
CA MET A 23 -10.10 7.69 -1.67
C MET A 23 -10.40 6.28 -1.16
N VAL A 24 -10.22 5.27 -2.01
CA VAL A 24 -10.40 3.87 -1.64
C VAL A 24 -9.07 3.32 -1.14
N VAL A 25 -9.00 3.10 0.18
CA VAL A 25 -7.84 2.56 0.88
C VAL A 25 -8.09 1.11 1.23
N ALA A 26 -7.11 0.23 1.01
CA ALA A 26 -7.25 -1.19 1.30
C ALA A 26 -5.98 -1.82 1.89
N THR A 27 -6.13 -3.03 2.41
CA THR A 27 -5.02 -3.93 2.77
C THR A 27 -5.33 -5.32 2.21
N TYR A 28 -4.31 -6.00 1.68
CA TYR A 28 -4.49 -7.29 1.03
C TYR A 28 -3.28 -8.21 1.23
N ASN A 29 -3.43 -9.23 2.07
CA ASN A 29 -2.39 -10.26 2.19
C ASN A 29 -2.38 -11.12 0.91
N LEU A 30 -1.26 -11.11 0.18
CA LEU A 30 -1.11 -11.83 -1.09
C LEU A 30 -0.93 -13.34 -0.92
N ARG A 31 -0.63 -13.80 0.28
CA ARG A 31 -0.13 -15.16 0.56
C ARG A 31 1.07 -15.50 -0.30
N ASN A 32 2.23 -15.71 0.30
CA ASN A 32 3.47 -15.91 -0.46
C ASN A 32 3.37 -17.11 -1.43
N ALA A 33 4.10 -17.00 -2.54
CA ALA A 33 4.21 -18.08 -3.50
C ALA A 33 5.00 -19.25 -2.89
N ASN A 34 4.35 -20.40 -2.75
CA ASN A 34 4.93 -21.61 -2.19
C ASN A 34 4.56 -22.86 -3.01
N ALA A 35 5.37 -23.91 -2.88
CA ALA A 35 5.20 -25.12 -3.67
C ALA A 35 3.91 -25.89 -3.30
N GLY A 36 3.49 -25.86 -2.03
CA GLY A 36 2.29 -26.57 -1.56
C GLY A 36 1.03 -26.03 -2.22
N ASP A 37 0.89 -24.71 -2.32
CA ASP A 37 -0.24 -24.08 -3.00
C ASP A 37 -0.26 -24.45 -4.50
N SER A 38 0.91 -24.48 -5.14
CA SER A 38 1.03 -24.86 -6.56
C SER A 38 0.59 -26.28 -6.81
N THR A 39 1.00 -27.21 -5.94
CA THR A 39 0.61 -28.63 -6.02
C THR A 39 -0.91 -28.82 -5.85
N ASN A 40 -1.54 -27.98 -5.03
CA ASN A 40 -2.97 -28.04 -4.75
C ASN A 40 -3.85 -27.22 -5.72
N GLY A 41 -3.30 -26.74 -6.82
CA GLY A 41 -4.02 -25.98 -7.84
C GLY A 41 -4.35 -24.54 -7.45
N ASN A 42 -3.73 -24.01 -6.39
CA ASN A 42 -3.91 -22.65 -5.88
C ASN A 42 -2.61 -21.83 -5.92
N GLY A 43 -1.70 -22.18 -6.83
CA GLY A 43 -0.42 -21.50 -6.99
C GLY A 43 -0.58 -20.03 -7.37
N TRP A 44 0.50 -19.29 -7.19
CA TRP A 44 0.49 -17.86 -7.48
C TRP A 44 0.04 -17.53 -8.91
N GLY A 45 0.53 -18.29 -9.90
CA GLY A 45 0.16 -18.10 -11.30
C GLY A 45 -1.34 -18.20 -11.58
N GLN A 46 -2.05 -19.02 -10.79
CA GLN A 46 -3.50 -19.15 -10.88
C GLN A 46 -4.24 -18.02 -10.14
N ARG A 47 -3.67 -17.52 -9.03
CA ARG A 47 -4.32 -16.53 -8.17
C ARG A 47 -4.15 -15.08 -8.63
N TYR A 48 -2.95 -14.70 -9.11
CA TYR A 48 -2.65 -13.27 -9.34
C TYR A 48 -3.56 -12.59 -10.37
N PRO A 49 -4.03 -13.24 -11.45
CA PRO A 49 -4.93 -12.56 -12.38
C PRO A 49 -6.25 -12.16 -11.73
N TYR A 50 -6.79 -13.03 -10.86
CA TYR A 50 -8.01 -12.73 -10.12
C TYR A 50 -7.80 -11.65 -9.05
N ILE A 51 -6.64 -11.65 -8.40
CA ILE A 51 -6.28 -10.59 -7.44
C ILE A 51 -6.19 -9.24 -8.16
N ALA A 52 -5.55 -9.18 -9.32
CA ALA A 52 -5.46 -7.96 -10.11
C ALA A 52 -6.86 -7.47 -10.57
N GLN A 53 -7.73 -8.38 -11.00
CA GLN A 53 -9.11 -8.05 -11.36
C GLN A 53 -9.93 -7.54 -10.16
N LEU A 54 -9.77 -8.17 -8.99
CA LEU A 54 -10.44 -7.75 -7.75
C LEU A 54 -10.02 -6.33 -7.35
N ILE A 55 -8.71 -6.04 -7.36
CA ILE A 55 -8.19 -4.72 -7.03
C ILE A 55 -8.75 -3.66 -7.97
N GLN A 56 -8.79 -3.94 -9.28
CA GLN A 56 -9.32 -3.03 -10.29
C GLN A 56 -10.84 -2.87 -10.16
N PHE A 57 -11.57 -3.96 -9.91
CA PHE A 57 -13.02 -3.94 -9.74
C PHE A 57 -13.47 -3.10 -8.54
N HIS A 58 -12.77 -3.23 -7.41
CA HIS A 58 -13.06 -2.42 -6.21
C HIS A 58 -12.45 -1.01 -6.28
N GLY A 59 -11.67 -0.71 -7.32
CA GLY A 59 -11.13 0.62 -7.53
C GLY A 59 -10.17 1.07 -6.42
N PHE A 60 -9.32 0.18 -5.89
CA PHE A 60 -8.35 0.56 -4.86
C PHE A 60 -7.46 1.69 -5.38
N ASP A 61 -7.39 2.78 -4.64
CA ASP A 61 -6.52 3.91 -5.00
C ASP A 61 -5.11 3.71 -4.44
N ILE A 62 -5.04 3.27 -3.18
CA ILE A 62 -3.80 2.94 -2.47
C ILE A 62 -4.05 1.74 -1.54
N PHE A 63 -3.13 0.79 -1.50
CA PHE A 63 -3.28 -0.38 -0.63
C PHE A 63 -1.94 -0.97 -0.20
N GLY A 64 -1.93 -1.48 1.03
CA GLY A 64 -0.82 -2.25 1.59
C GLY A 64 -0.94 -3.73 1.22
N THR A 65 0.19 -4.37 0.89
CA THR A 65 0.25 -5.83 0.68
C THR A 65 1.16 -6.49 1.71
N GLN A 66 0.85 -7.72 2.10
CA GLN A 66 1.68 -8.55 2.97
C GLN A 66 2.03 -9.85 2.25
N GLU A 67 3.12 -10.49 2.67
CA GLU A 67 3.66 -11.76 2.17
C GLU A 67 4.10 -11.77 0.69
N GLY A 68 4.01 -10.65 0.01
CA GLY A 68 4.43 -10.56 -1.40
C GLY A 68 5.95 -10.75 -1.54
N LYS A 69 6.39 -11.74 -2.32
CA LYS A 69 7.77 -11.84 -2.78
C LYS A 69 7.98 -10.95 -4.00
N TYR A 70 9.21 -10.56 -4.26
CA TYR A 70 9.55 -9.65 -5.36
C TYR A 70 8.84 -10.00 -6.69
N GLN A 71 8.91 -11.26 -7.11
CA GLN A 71 8.26 -11.68 -8.37
C GLN A 71 6.73 -11.51 -8.34
N GLN A 72 6.10 -11.77 -7.19
CA GLN A 72 4.65 -11.57 -7.04
C GLN A 72 4.26 -10.10 -7.22
N LEU A 73 5.06 -9.18 -6.69
CA LEU A 73 4.83 -7.74 -6.85
C LEU A 73 5.03 -7.30 -8.30
N GLN A 74 6.03 -7.85 -9.01
CA GLN A 74 6.25 -7.59 -10.43
C GLN A 74 5.08 -8.10 -11.28
N ASP A 75 4.57 -9.30 -11.01
CA ASP A 75 3.44 -9.88 -11.73
C ASP A 75 2.18 -9.03 -11.57
N LEU A 76 1.88 -8.55 -10.35
CA LEU A 76 0.78 -7.63 -10.09
C LEU A 76 0.97 -6.27 -10.78
N LYS A 77 2.17 -5.68 -10.70
CA LYS A 77 2.49 -4.42 -11.38
C LYS A 77 2.27 -4.54 -12.89
N ASN A 78 2.72 -5.64 -13.49
CA ASN A 78 2.55 -5.90 -14.93
C ASN A 78 1.08 -6.12 -15.30
N ALA A 79 0.30 -6.80 -14.45
CA ALA A 79 -1.14 -7.01 -14.65
C ALA A 79 -1.99 -5.74 -14.43
N MET A 80 -1.44 -4.75 -13.73
CA MET A 80 -2.11 -3.49 -13.40
C MET A 80 -1.24 -2.28 -13.80
N PRO A 81 -1.09 -1.96 -15.10
CA PRO A 81 -0.15 -0.93 -15.56
C PRO A 81 -0.45 0.49 -15.06
N GLY A 82 -1.66 0.74 -14.53
CA GLY A 82 -2.03 2.00 -13.86
C GLY A 82 -1.44 2.16 -12.46
N TYR A 83 -0.88 1.08 -11.89
CA TYR A 83 -0.30 1.09 -10.54
C TYR A 83 1.23 1.05 -10.56
N ASP A 84 1.81 1.52 -9.46
CA ASP A 84 3.19 1.28 -9.08
C ASP A 84 3.25 0.93 -7.60
N TYR A 85 4.41 0.53 -7.08
CA TYR A 85 4.58 0.24 -5.67
C TYR A 85 5.92 0.73 -5.12
N ILE A 86 5.97 0.91 -3.80
CA ILE A 86 7.16 1.13 -3.00
C ILE A 86 7.31 0.02 -1.97
N GLY A 87 8.52 -0.20 -1.47
CA GLY A 87 8.87 -1.18 -0.46
C GLY A 87 9.94 -2.16 -0.92
N VAL A 88 10.70 -2.66 0.05
CA VAL A 88 11.82 -3.58 -0.17
C VAL A 88 11.62 -4.91 0.56
N GLY A 89 12.42 -5.92 0.21
CA GLY A 89 12.41 -7.23 0.85
C GLY A 89 12.99 -7.18 2.26
N ARG A 90 12.32 -7.80 3.21
CA ARG A 90 12.68 -7.77 4.63
C ARG A 90 14.00 -8.46 4.98
N ASP A 91 14.49 -9.37 4.10
CA ASP A 91 15.66 -10.19 4.40
C ASP A 91 16.98 -9.53 3.98
N ASP A 92 16.96 -8.59 3.02
CA ASP A 92 18.17 -7.93 2.52
C ASP A 92 18.04 -6.41 2.30
N GLY A 93 16.85 -5.86 2.51
CA GLY A 93 16.55 -4.46 2.19
C GLY A 93 16.53 -4.17 0.68
N LYS A 94 16.35 -5.18 -0.16
CA LYS A 94 16.29 -5.08 -1.62
C LYS A 94 15.17 -5.94 -2.19
N GLN A 95 15.43 -7.19 -2.55
CA GLN A 95 14.47 -8.09 -3.20
C GLN A 95 14.20 -9.39 -2.44
N ALA A 96 15.06 -9.74 -1.46
CA ALA A 96 14.94 -11.00 -0.75
C ALA A 96 13.88 -10.94 0.37
N GLY A 97 13.16 -12.06 0.52
CA GLY A 97 12.11 -12.20 1.51
C GLY A 97 10.76 -11.63 1.10
N GLU A 98 9.87 -11.56 2.06
CA GLU A 98 8.56 -10.95 1.88
C GLU A 98 8.65 -9.42 2.01
N HIS A 99 7.78 -8.73 1.28
CA HIS A 99 7.64 -7.28 1.30
C HIS A 99 6.36 -6.88 2.02
N SER A 100 6.40 -5.73 2.66
CA SER A 100 5.22 -5.00 3.10
C SER A 100 4.98 -3.84 2.12
N ALA A 101 4.72 -4.15 0.84
CA ALA A 101 4.69 -3.17 -0.23
C ALA A 101 3.42 -2.31 -0.20
N ILE A 102 3.53 -1.06 -0.65
CA ILE A 102 2.41 -0.13 -0.83
C ILE A 102 2.22 0.08 -2.32
N PHE A 103 1.09 -0.39 -2.86
CA PHE A 103 0.65 -0.12 -4.23
C PHE A 103 -0.21 1.14 -4.27
N TYR A 104 -0.07 1.92 -5.33
CA TYR A 104 -0.83 3.17 -5.52
C TYR A 104 -1.11 3.43 -7.00
N ARG A 105 -2.22 4.11 -7.30
CA ARG A 105 -2.54 4.59 -8.65
C ARG A 105 -1.62 5.73 -9.05
N LYS A 106 -0.84 5.53 -10.12
CA LYS A 106 0.11 6.54 -10.65
C LYS A 106 -0.58 7.81 -11.14
N GLU A 107 -1.78 7.68 -11.66
CA GLU A 107 -2.56 8.83 -12.14
C GLU A 107 -3.05 9.71 -11.00
N LYS A 108 -3.38 9.10 -9.84
CA LYS A 108 -3.96 9.80 -8.69
C LYS A 108 -2.90 10.34 -7.73
N PHE A 109 -1.83 9.58 -7.50
CA PHE A 109 -0.84 9.94 -6.49
C PHE A 109 0.56 10.16 -7.05
N GLU A 110 1.26 11.10 -6.40
CA GLU A 110 2.70 11.32 -6.52
C GLU A 110 3.36 10.90 -5.19
N VAL A 111 4.42 10.12 -5.26
CA VAL A 111 5.25 9.79 -4.10
C VAL A 111 6.23 10.94 -3.88
N LEU A 112 6.11 11.63 -2.77
CA LEU A 112 7.00 12.74 -2.40
C LEU A 112 8.24 12.26 -1.65
N ASP A 113 8.06 11.21 -0.83
CA ASP A 113 9.12 10.60 -0.03
C ASP A 113 8.69 9.20 0.39
N HIS A 114 9.62 8.30 0.64
CA HIS A 114 9.33 6.95 1.11
C HIS A 114 10.54 6.32 1.78
N GLY A 115 10.29 5.26 2.55
CA GLY A 115 11.35 4.50 3.18
C GLY A 115 10.83 3.20 3.78
N ASP A 116 11.79 2.46 4.30
CA ASP A 116 11.57 1.19 4.95
C ASP A 116 12.37 1.14 6.25
N PHE A 117 11.81 0.54 7.28
CA PHE A 117 12.51 0.31 8.53
C PHE A 117 12.11 -1.03 9.16
N TRP A 118 13.06 -1.68 9.85
CA TRP A 118 12.79 -2.94 10.54
C TRP A 118 12.13 -2.70 11.89
N LEU A 119 11.14 -3.51 12.18
CA LEU A 119 10.36 -3.47 13.41
C LEU A 119 11.15 -4.14 14.55
N SER A 120 12.14 -3.41 15.05
CA SER A 120 13.03 -3.84 16.11
C SER A 120 13.72 -2.61 16.74
N THR A 121 14.58 -2.82 17.72
CA THR A 121 15.45 -1.77 18.29
C THR A 121 16.54 -1.29 17.31
N ILE A 122 16.77 -2.03 16.21
CA ILE A 122 17.69 -1.67 15.13
C ILE A 122 16.85 -1.53 13.86
N THR A 123 16.60 -0.31 13.42
CA THR A 123 15.63 -0.01 12.38
C THR A 123 16.21 0.08 10.97
N ASP A 124 17.52 0.18 10.82
CA ASP A 124 18.23 0.52 9.58
C ASP A 124 18.68 -0.70 8.75
N ARG A 125 18.51 -1.91 9.26
CA ARG A 125 18.97 -3.14 8.60
C ARG A 125 18.17 -4.37 9.00
N PRO A 126 18.23 -5.47 8.17
CA PRO A 126 17.53 -6.71 8.45
C PRO A 126 17.91 -7.31 9.80
N ASN A 127 16.93 -7.48 10.67
CA ASN A 127 17.07 -8.14 11.96
C ASN A 127 15.69 -8.50 12.53
N LYS A 128 15.68 -9.28 13.63
CA LYS A 128 14.48 -9.65 14.37
C LYS A 128 14.36 -8.73 15.59
N GLY A 129 13.16 -8.21 15.82
CA GLY A 129 12.85 -7.44 17.02
C GLY A 129 12.27 -8.34 18.11
N TRP A 130 12.74 -8.14 19.34
CA TRP A 130 12.23 -8.81 20.56
C TRP A 130 12.09 -10.32 20.40
N ASP A 131 10.88 -10.88 20.57
CA ASP A 131 10.55 -12.28 20.43
C ASP A 131 10.02 -12.67 19.03
N ALA A 132 10.21 -11.81 18.03
CA ALA A 132 9.80 -12.11 16.66
C ALA A 132 10.55 -13.30 16.07
N VAL A 133 9.85 -14.22 15.41
CA VAL A 133 10.45 -15.39 14.77
C VAL A 133 11.08 -15.09 13.42
N LEU A 134 10.65 -13.98 12.77
CA LEU A 134 11.15 -13.53 11.49
C LEU A 134 11.42 -12.02 11.52
N PRO A 135 12.32 -11.51 10.69
CA PRO A 135 12.42 -10.06 10.46
C PRO A 135 11.06 -9.50 10.05
N ARG A 136 10.71 -8.36 10.61
CA ARG A 136 9.49 -7.62 10.24
C ARG A 136 9.88 -6.23 9.79
N ILE A 137 9.25 -5.76 8.72
CA ILE A 137 9.55 -4.50 8.07
C ILE A 137 8.27 -3.68 7.95
N CYS A 138 8.40 -2.37 8.11
CA CYS A 138 7.39 -1.38 7.77
C CYS A 138 7.87 -0.60 6.55
N THR A 139 7.04 -0.52 5.54
CA THR A 139 7.20 0.41 4.43
C THR A 139 6.31 1.62 4.67
N TRP A 140 6.84 2.82 4.44
CA TRP A 140 6.05 4.04 4.51
C TRP A 140 6.25 4.90 3.26
N GLY A 141 5.24 5.69 2.94
CA GLY A 141 5.31 6.67 1.87
C GLY A 141 4.55 7.95 2.22
N LYS A 142 5.10 9.09 1.80
CA LYS A 142 4.44 10.38 1.77
C LYS A 142 3.89 10.60 0.39
N PHE A 143 2.57 10.65 0.29
CA PHE A 143 1.86 10.79 -0.98
C PHE A 143 1.21 12.15 -1.09
N ARG A 144 1.11 12.65 -2.33
CA ARG A 144 0.30 13.80 -2.69
C ARG A 144 -0.77 13.36 -3.68
N ASP A 145 -2.02 13.63 -3.38
CA ASP A 145 -3.10 13.55 -4.36
C ASP A 145 -2.91 14.66 -5.40
N LYS A 146 -2.79 14.26 -6.67
CA LYS A 146 -2.46 15.19 -7.78
C LYS A 146 -3.58 16.15 -8.11
N GLN A 147 -4.82 15.78 -7.82
CA GLN A 147 -5.99 16.59 -8.12
C GLN A 147 -6.23 17.63 -7.03
N THR A 148 -6.19 17.21 -5.76
CA THR A 148 -6.54 18.06 -4.62
C THR A 148 -5.33 18.76 -3.99
N GLY A 149 -4.11 18.24 -4.21
CA GLY A 149 -2.90 18.66 -3.53
C GLY A 149 -2.78 18.14 -2.09
N PHE A 150 -3.77 17.38 -1.60
CA PHE A 150 -3.75 16.81 -0.25
C PHE A 150 -2.57 15.86 -0.07
N THR A 151 -1.84 16.00 1.03
CA THR A 151 -0.69 15.16 1.37
C THR A 151 -0.97 14.33 2.60
N PHE A 152 -0.55 13.06 2.57
CA PHE A 152 -0.72 12.14 3.68
C PHE A 152 0.45 11.14 3.77
N LEU A 153 0.58 10.52 4.93
CA LEU A 153 1.49 9.40 5.15
C LEU A 153 0.69 8.09 5.12
N PHE A 154 1.26 7.08 4.48
CA PHE A 154 0.72 5.73 4.47
C PHE A 154 1.78 4.76 4.97
N PHE A 155 1.43 3.94 5.93
CA PHE A 155 2.30 2.91 6.51
C PHE A 155 1.72 1.54 6.26
N ASN A 156 2.55 0.58 5.87
CA ASN A 156 2.16 -0.81 5.70
C ASN A 156 3.17 -1.73 6.38
N LEU A 157 2.67 -2.65 7.15
CA LEU A 157 3.48 -3.63 7.88
C LEU A 157 2.77 -4.98 7.96
N HIS A 158 3.53 -6.03 8.28
CA HIS A 158 3.03 -7.36 8.59
C HIS A 158 3.60 -7.79 9.93
N MET A 159 2.75 -7.78 10.97
CA MET A 159 3.16 -8.10 12.33
C MET A 159 3.63 -9.55 12.47
N ASP A 160 4.46 -9.83 13.48
CA ASP A 160 4.86 -11.20 13.76
C ASP A 160 3.68 -12.05 14.25
N HIS A 161 3.58 -13.28 13.75
CA HIS A 161 2.45 -14.16 14.02
C HIS A 161 2.60 -14.91 15.36
N ILE A 162 3.81 -14.97 15.94
CA ILE A 162 4.12 -15.65 17.21
C ILE A 162 4.50 -14.63 18.28
N GLY A 163 5.45 -13.73 18.03
CA GLY A 163 6.02 -12.81 18.99
C GLY A 163 4.98 -11.86 19.60
N VAL A 164 4.62 -12.08 20.84
CA VAL A 164 3.64 -11.23 21.56
C VAL A 164 4.26 -9.89 21.92
N GLN A 165 5.49 -9.94 22.47
CA GLN A 165 6.23 -8.72 22.79
C GLN A 165 6.52 -7.88 21.54
N ALA A 166 6.96 -8.51 20.45
CA ALA A 166 7.20 -7.82 19.18
C ALA A 166 5.97 -7.05 18.70
N ARG A 167 4.77 -7.64 18.79
CA ARG A 167 3.53 -6.94 18.41
C ARG A 167 3.18 -5.78 19.35
N ALA A 168 3.42 -5.93 20.64
CA ALA A 168 3.14 -4.87 21.63
C ALA A 168 4.10 -3.68 21.46
N GLU A 169 5.39 -3.94 21.28
CA GLU A 169 6.42 -2.90 21.15
C GLU A 169 6.26 -2.08 19.87
N ILE A 170 5.84 -2.70 18.76
CA ILE A 170 5.55 -2.00 17.50
C ILE A 170 4.47 -0.92 17.70
N LEU A 171 3.47 -1.20 18.53
CA LEU A 171 2.37 -0.26 18.79
C LEU A 171 2.77 0.86 19.75
N SER A 172 3.84 0.69 20.55
CA SER A 172 4.32 1.67 21.52
C SER A 172 5.35 2.64 20.94
N THR A 173 5.98 2.30 19.82
CA THR A 173 7.03 3.11 19.15
C THR A 173 6.52 3.98 18.01
N SER A 174 5.21 3.98 17.74
CA SER A 174 4.56 4.75 16.65
C SER A 174 4.05 6.14 17.08
#